data_7edc420ea0334e72ca234e6a8291d6fc
#
_entry.id   7edc420ea0334e72ca234e6a8291d6fc
#
_cell.length_a   1.000
_cell.length_b   1.000
_cell.length_c   1.000
_cell.angle_alpha   90.00
_cell.angle_beta   90.00
_cell.angle_gamma   90.00
#
_symmetry.space_group_name_H-M   'P 1'
#
loop_
_entity.id
_entity.type
_entity.pdbx_description
1 polymer ?
#
loop_
_entity_poly.entity_id
_entity_poly.type
_entity_poly.pdbx_seq_one_letter_code
_entity_poly.pdbx_strand_id
1 'polypeptide(L)'
;MMILSTNQFWVFGLSLINLPHFKNKAISMRTIAMREALREAMQEEMRRDEKVFLLGEEVAEYNGAYKVSQGMLDEFGAKRVIDTPISELGFAAIAVGAAQNGLRPIVEFMTWNFAVLALDQILNTASKMLAMSGGQVGCPIVFRGPNGSAGQLGAQHSTAFESYYANIPGLKVISPSNPYDSKGLLKAAIRDNDPVVFM
;
A
#
# COMPACT_ATOMS: atom_id res chain seq x y z
N MET A 1 -3.32 34.09 -41.51
CA MET A 1 -4.19 33.03 -40.94
C MET A 1 -3.95 31.79 -41.79
N MET A 2 -3.03 30.95 -41.35
CA MET A 2 -2.65 29.72 -42.07
C MET A 2 -2.63 28.58 -41.06
N ILE A 3 -3.60 27.70 -41.21
CA ILE A 3 -3.79 26.51 -40.40
C ILE A 3 -2.83 25.46 -40.97
N LEU A 4 -1.84 25.08 -40.21
CA LEU A 4 -1.01 23.92 -40.51
C LEU A 4 -1.53 22.72 -39.72
N SER A 5 -2.26 21.83 -40.39
CA SER A 5 -2.47 20.44 -39.95
C SER A 5 -1.38 19.60 -40.61
N THR A 6 -0.86 18.69 -39.87
CA THR A 6 -0.39 17.32 -40.10
C THR A 6 0.97 17.05 -39.49
N ASN A 7 0.93 16.29 -38.40
CA ASN A 7 2.10 15.62 -37.84
C ASN A 7 2.52 14.49 -38.81
N GLN A 8 3.63 14.67 -39.50
CA GLN A 8 4.34 13.55 -40.12
C GLN A 8 5.69 13.38 -39.44
N PHE A 9 5.79 12.36 -38.61
CA PHE A 9 7.09 11.87 -38.13
C PHE A 9 7.61 10.83 -39.12
N TRP A 10 8.71 11.15 -39.80
CA TRP A 10 9.50 10.16 -40.56
C TRP A 10 10.51 9.51 -39.63
N VAL A 11 10.36 8.23 -39.36
CA VAL A 11 11.39 7.39 -38.77
C VAL A 11 11.70 6.27 -39.75
N PHE A 12 12.86 6.36 -40.37
CA PHE A 12 13.55 5.30 -41.10
C PHE A 12 12.67 4.32 -41.88
N GLY A 13 12.33 4.62 -43.13
CA GLY A 13 12.23 3.69 -44.28
C GLY A 13 11.50 2.35 -44.14
N LEU A 14 10.70 2.11 -43.10
CA LEU A 14 9.89 0.92 -42.95
C LEU A 14 8.43 1.29 -43.23
N SER A 15 7.92 0.76 -44.35
CA SER A 15 6.49 0.77 -44.70
C SER A 15 5.68 0.20 -43.52
N LEU A 16 4.76 0.98 -42.97
CA LEU A 16 3.79 0.53 -41.97
C LEU A 16 2.84 -0.48 -42.62
N ILE A 17 3.25 -1.75 -42.63
CA ILE A 17 2.38 -2.87 -42.98
C ILE A 17 1.37 -3.02 -41.84
N ASN A 18 0.11 -2.68 -42.10
CA ASN A 18 -1.10 -3.06 -41.37
C ASN A 18 -0.93 -3.53 -39.92
N LEU A 19 -0.73 -2.57 -39.02
CA LEU A 19 -1.00 -2.83 -37.61
C LEU A 19 -2.51 -3.00 -37.44
N PRO A 20 -3.00 -4.06 -36.79
CA PRO A 20 -4.41 -4.22 -36.52
C PRO A 20 -4.90 -2.97 -35.76
N HIS A 21 -6.05 -2.45 -36.18
CA HIS A 21 -6.76 -1.35 -35.54
C HIS A 21 -6.79 -1.60 -34.02
N PHE A 22 -5.89 -0.95 -33.27
CA PHE A 22 -6.11 -0.71 -31.86
C PHE A 22 -7.37 0.17 -31.80
N LYS A 23 -8.52 -0.44 -31.57
CA LYS A 23 -9.70 0.28 -31.15
C LYS A 23 -9.27 1.03 -29.90
N ASN A 24 -9.08 2.35 -30.03
CA ASN A 24 -8.93 3.25 -28.88
C ASN A 24 -10.20 3.09 -28.05
N LYS A 25 -10.20 2.14 -27.12
CA LYS A 25 -11.13 2.15 -26.03
C LYS A 25 -10.76 3.44 -25.27
N ALA A 26 -11.58 4.47 -25.42
CA ALA A 26 -11.42 5.67 -24.62
C ALA A 26 -11.30 5.21 -23.17
N ILE A 27 -10.12 5.38 -22.58
CA ILE A 27 -9.90 5.10 -21.17
C ILE A 27 -10.75 6.13 -20.45
N SER A 28 -11.92 5.71 -19.97
CA SER A 28 -12.75 6.55 -19.12
C SER A 28 -11.96 6.84 -17.86
N MET A 29 -11.40 8.04 -17.78
CA MET A 29 -10.71 8.51 -16.59
C MET A 29 -11.76 8.74 -15.51
N ARG A 30 -11.71 7.92 -14.44
CA ARG A 30 -12.57 8.04 -13.28
C ARG A 30 -11.91 8.94 -12.24
N THR A 31 -12.62 9.97 -11.78
CA THR A 31 -12.21 10.73 -10.60
C THR A 31 -12.53 9.92 -9.34
N ILE A 32 -11.55 9.73 -8.48
CA ILE A 32 -11.65 8.92 -7.28
C ILE A 32 -10.83 9.56 -6.16
N ALA A 33 -11.31 9.50 -4.94
CA ALA A 33 -10.56 9.96 -3.78
C ALA A 33 -9.43 8.97 -3.43
N MET A 34 -8.32 9.48 -2.85
CA MET A 34 -7.18 8.66 -2.42
C MET A 34 -7.61 7.48 -1.54
N ARG A 35 -8.45 7.74 -0.53
CA ARG A 35 -8.97 6.71 0.38
C ARG A 35 -9.75 5.60 -0.33
N GLU A 36 -10.46 5.93 -1.40
CA GLU A 36 -11.22 4.97 -2.19
C GLU A 36 -10.29 4.11 -3.05
N ALA A 37 -9.25 4.73 -3.64
CA ALA A 37 -8.24 4.02 -4.41
C ALA A 37 -7.48 2.99 -3.55
N LEU A 38 -7.11 3.36 -2.31
CA LEU A 38 -6.47 2.48 -1.34
C LEU A 38 -7.41 1.35 -0.91
N ARG A 39 -8.67 1.66 -0.60
CA ARG A 39 -9.68 0.65 -0.25
C ARG A 39 -9.89 -0.35 -1.36
N GLU A 40 -10.08 0.10 -2.58
CA GLU A 40 -10.25 -0.78 -3.73
C GLU A 40 -9.03 -1.69 -3.95
N ALA A 41 -7.82 -1.16 -3.76
CA ALA A 41 -6.60 -1.96 -3.86
C ALA A 41 -6.61 -3.11 -2.84
N MET A 42 -6.90 -2.82 -1.57
CA MET A 42 -6.97 -3.84 -0.52
C MET A 42 -8.11 -4.84 -0.77
N GLN A 43 -9.30 -4.39 -1.12
CA GLN A 43 -10.44 -5.27 -1.42
C GLN A 43 -10.14 -6.21 -2.59
N GLU A 44 -9.56 -5.71 -3.68
CA GLU A 44 -9.20 -6.53 -4.83
C GLU A 44 -8.17 -7.61 -4.47
N GLU A 45 -7.17 -7.28 -3.65
CA GLU A 45 -6.16 -8.25 -3.22
C GLU A 45 -6.71 -9.24 -2.18
N MET A 46 -7.57 -8.81 -1.27
CA MET A 46 -8.25 -9.70 -0.32
C MET A 46 -9.21 -10.68 -1.01
N ARG A 47 -9.88 -10.26 -2.09
CA ARG A 47 -10.69 -11.18 -2.92
C ARG A 47 -9.83 -12.18 -3.69
N ARG A 48 -8.64 -11.77 -4.11
CA ARG A 48 -7.71 -12.59 -4.88
C ARG A 48 -7.01 -13.65 -4.05
N ASP A 49 -6.66 -13.32 -2.79
CA ASP A 49 -5.85 -14.16 -1.92
C ASP A 49 -6.41 -14.16 -0.50
N GLU A 50 -6.83 -15.33 -0.03
CA GLU A 50 -7.40 -15.53 1.30
C GLU A 50 -6.41 -15.29 2.45
N LYS A 51 -5.11 -15.31 2.16
CA LYS A 51 -4.03 -15.03 3.12
C LYS A 51 -3.88 -13.56 3.45
N VAL A 52 -4.43 -12.66 2.60
CA VAL A 52 -4.39 -11.21 2.82
C VAL A 52 -5.45 -10.82 3.85
N PHE A 53 -5.06 -10.10 4.88
CA PHE A 53 -5.97 -9.57 5.89
C PHE A 53 -5.50 -8.19 6.37
N LEU A 54 -6.44 -7.42 6.90
CA LEU A 54 -6.19 -6.08 7.45
C LEU A 54 -6.30 -6.13 8.96
N LEU A 55 -5.35 -5.52 9.66
CA LEU A 55 -5.43 -5.28 11.09
C LEU A 55 -4.89 -3.90 11.46
N GLY A 56 -5.41 -3.34 12.52
CA GLY A 56 -5.02 -2.04 13.04
C GLY A 56 -6.06 -1.44 13.97
N GLU A 57 -5.84 -0.22 14.39
CA GLU A 57 -6.74 0.49 15.28
C GLU A 57 -7.95 1.00 14.51
N GLU A 58 -9.16 0.64 14.97
CA GLU A 58 -10.44 1.12 14.43
C GLU A 58 -10.67 0.81 12.93
N VAL A 59 -9.97 -0.17 12.38
CA VAL A 59 -10.06 -0.51 10.94
C VAL A 59 -11.34 -1.28 10.59
N ALA A 60 -11.95 -1.98 11.56
CA ALA A 60 -13.14 -2.78 11.37
C ALA A 60 -14.43 -2.01 11.72
N GLU A 61 -14.79 -1.95 12.99
CA GLU A 61 -16.07 -1.40 13.45
C GLU A 61 -16.23 0.09 13.10
N TYR A 62 -15.18 0.88 13.26
CA TYR A 62 -15.20 2.31 12.94
C TYR A 62 -14.96 2.61 11.46
N ASN A 63 -14.63 1.61 10.64
CA ASN A 63 -14.32 1.76 9.21
C ASN A 63 -13.05 2.59 8.93
N GLY A 64 -12.09 2.55 9.84
CA GLY A 64 -10.84 3.32 9.78
C GLY A 64 -11.00 4.79 10.18
N ALA A 65 -9.98 5.37 10.79
CA ALA A 65 -9.96 6.78 11.19
C ALA A 65 -10.17 7.73 9.98
N TYR A 66 -9.64 7.36 8.83
CA TYR A 66 -9.76 8.12 7.58
C TYR A 66 -10.70 7.45 6.55
N LYS A 67 -11.51 6.48 6.99
CA LYS A 67 -12.48 5.74 6.17
C LYS A 67 -11.88 5.01 4.98
N VAL A 68 -10.63 4.59 5.10
CA VAL A 68 -9.96 3.79 4.07
C VAL A 68 -10.52 2.37 4.03
N SER A 69 -10.83 1.78 5.19
CA SER A 69 -11.37 0.41 5.32
C SER A 69 -12.92 0.34 5.33
N GLN A 70 -13.60 1.40 4.96
CA GLN A 70 -15.06 1.47 5.00
C GLN A 70 -15.74 0.32 4.26
N GLY A 71 -16.62 -0.43 4.96
CA GLY A 71 -17.38 -1.56 4.42
C GLY A 71 -16.56 -2.86 4.26
N MET A 72 -15.27 -2.85 4.61
CA MET A 72 -14.45 -4.06 4.47
C MET A 72 -14.79 -5.13 5.50
N LEU A 73 -15.20 -4.74 6.73
CA LEU A 73 -15.66 -5.69 7.73
C LEU A 73 -16.90 -6.46 7.26
N ASP A 74 -17.85 -5.77 6.65
CA ASP A 74 -19.07 -6.39 6.12
C ASP A 74 -18.78 -7.38 5.00
N GLU A 75 -17.81 -7.07 4.17
CA GLU A 75 -17.43 -7.91 3.02
C GLU A 75 -16.58 -9.13 3.42
N PHE A 76 -15.58 -8.96 4.28
CA PHE A 76 -14.57 -10.00 4.56
C PHE A 76 -14.69 -10.64 5.94
N GLY A 77 -15.49 -10.05 6.84
CA GLY A 77 -15.70 -10.56 8.19
C GLY A 77 -14.56 -10.31 9.17
N ALA A 78 -14.85 -10.50 10.45
CA ALA A 78 -13.95 -10.19 11.57
C ALA A 78 -12.67 -11.04 11.64
N LYS A 79 -12.58 -12.13 10.86
CA LYS A 79 -11.33 -12.92 10.77
C LYS A 79 -10.31 -12.30 9.81
N ARG A 80 -10.75 -11.39 8.96
CA ARG A 80 -9.89 -10.78 7.92
C ARG A 80 -9.81 -9.26 8.00
N VAL A 81 -10.68 -8.61 8.78
CA VAL A 81 -10.61 -7.19 9.11
C VAL A 81 -10.71 -7.09 10.63
N ILE A 82 -9.59 -6.78 11.27
CA ILE A 82 -9.38 -7.03 12.70
C ILE A 82 -9.04 -5.70 13.40
N ASP A 83 -9.90 -5.28 14.32
CA ASP A 83 -9.58 -4.19 15.25
C ASP A 83 -8.59 -4.67 16.29
N THR A 84 -7.63 -3.82 16.61
CA THR A 84 -6.63 -4.07 17.65
C THR A 84 -6.75 -3.05 18.78
N PRO A 85 -6.30 -3.39 20.00
CA PRO A 85 -6.04 -2.38 21.01
C PRO A 85 -5.02 -1.34 20.51
N ILE A 86 -4.99 -0.16 21.13
CA ILE A 86 -3.94 0.85 20.90
C ILE A 86 -2.63 0.31 21.50
N SER A 87 -1.91 -0.45 20.70
CA SER A 87 -0.64 -1.08 21.05
C SER A 87 0.15 -1.41 19.78
N GLU A 88 0.74 -0.40 19.17
CA GLU A 88 1.39 -0.50 17.85
C GLU A 88 2.52 -1.53 17.84
N LEU A 89 3.32 -1.61 18.90
CA LEU A 89 4.31 -2.65 19.06
C LEU A 89 3.68 -4.05 19.07
N GLY A 90 2.59 -4.21 19.79
CA GLY A 90 1.91 -5.50 19.97
C GLY A 90 1.28 -6.00 18.67
N PHE A 91 0.45 -5.20 18.03
CA PHE A 91 -0.22 -5.67 16.80
C PHE A 91 0.75 -5.77 15.61
N ALA A 92 1.78 -4.92 15.53
CA ALA A 92 2.83 -5.08 14.53
C ALA A 92 3.60 -6.40 14.73
N ALA A 93 3.94 -6.77 15.98
CA ALA A 93 4.59 -8.04 16.29
C ALA A 93 3.73 -9.24 15.89
N ILE A 94 2.42 -9.21 16.18
CA ILE A 94 1.48 -10.27 15.76
C ILE A 94 1.46 -10.39 14.24
N ALA A 95 1.38 -9.26 13.54
CA ALA A 95 1.36 -9.22 12.07
C ALA A 95 2.66 -9.75 11.46
N VAL A 96 3.82 -9.36 12.00
CA VAL A 96 5.13 -9.88 11.57
C VAL A 96 5.20 -11.39 11.76
N GLY A 97 4.79 -11.90 12.91
CA GLY A 97 4.71 -13.34 13.18
C GLY A 97 3.76 -14.06 12.20
N ALA A 98 2.62 -13.48 11.89
CA ALA A 98 1.68 -14.00 10.89
C ALA A 98 2.29 -14.07 9.48
N ALA A 99 3.01 -13.00 9.07
CA ALA A 99 3.69 -12.94 7.78
C ALA A 99 4.79 -14.01 7.67
N GLN A 100 5.59 -14.20 8.71
CA GLN A 100 6.62 -15.23 8.78
C GLN A 100 6.04 -16.66 8.71
N ASN A 101 4.78 -16.83 9.06
CA ASN A 101 4.04 -18.09 8.96
C ASN A 101 3.19 -18.22 7.68
N GLY A 102 3.43 -17.37 6.68
CA GLY A 102 2.88 -17.51 5.34
C GLY A 102 1.55 -16.78 5.08
N LEU A 103 1.09 -15.95 6.02
CA LEU A 103 -0.01 -14.99 5.79
C LEU A 103 0.53 -13.70 5.16
N ARG A 104 -0.38 -12.82 4.71
CA ARG A 104 -0.03 -11.54 4.06
C ARG A 104 -0.78 -10.38 4.73
N PRO A 105 -0.33 -9.96 5.91
CA PRO A 105 -0.99 -8.89 6.64
C PRO A 105 -0.77 -7.51 6.02
N ILE A 106 -1.83 -6.70 6.08
CA ILE A 106 -1.79 -5.27 5.90
C ILE A 106 -1.98 -4.66 7.29
N VAL A 107 -0.94 -4.02 7.82
CA VAL A 107 -0.98 -3.33 9.11
C VAL A 107 -1.32 -1.87 8.87
N GLU A 108 -2.43 -1.39 9.42
CA GLU A 108 -2.77 0.02 9.37
C GLU A 108 -2.40 0.69 10.70
N PHE A 109 -1.47 1.62 10.65
CA PHE A 109 -1.26 2.58 11.73
C PHE A 109 -2.21 3.77 11.55
N MET A 110 -2.78 4.26 12.63
CA MET A 110 -3.65 5.45 12.58
C MET A 110 -2.89 6.65 11.99
N THR A 111 -1.60 6.76 12.28
CA THR A 111 -0.65 7.68 11.64
C THR A 111 0.77 7.14 11.77
N TRP A 112 1.65 7.44 10.82
CA TRP A 112 3.07 7.11 10.89
C TRP A 112 3.77 7.73 12.10
N ASN A 113 3.23 8.78 12.67
CA ASN A 113 3.76 9.35 13.91
C ASN A 113 3.72 8.36 15.09
N PHE A 114 2.75 7.45 15.12
CA PHE A 114 2.64 6.41 16.15
C PHE A 114 3.25 5.07 15.72
N ALA A 115 3.46 4.85 14.43
CA ALA A 115 4.23 3.70 13.95
C ALA A 115 5.66 3.65 14.56
N VAL A 116 6.17 4.76 15.04
CA VAL A 116 7.44 4.85 15.79
C VAL A 116 7.45 3.91 17.00
N LEU A 117 6.30 3.68 17.66
CA LEU A 117 6.19 2.72 18.77
C LEU A 117 6.44 1.27 18.33
N ALA A 118 6.22 0.96 17.06
CA ALA A 118 6.46 -0.35 16.46
C ALA A 118 7.79 -0.44 15.68
N LEU A 119 8.65 0.56 15.81
CA LEU A 119 9.87 0.68 15.00
C LEU A 119 10.75 -0.59 15.06
N ASP A 120 10.87 -1.21 16.23
CA ASP A 120 11.65 -2.45 16.40
C ASP A 120 11.11 -3.59 15.52
N GLN A 121 9.80 -3.76 15.46
CA GLN A 121 9.18 -4.80 14.64
C GLN A 121 9.39 -4.56 13.14
N ILE A 122 9.36 -3.32 12.72
CA ILE A 122 9.59 -2.95 11.31
C ILE A 122 11.08 -3.08 10.96
N LEU A 123 11.95 -2.48 11.79
CA LEU A 123 13.38 -2.33 11.51
C LEU A 123 14.20 -3.59 11.81
N ASN A 124 13.99 -4.21 12.96
CA ASN A 124 14.82 -5.33 13.40
C ASN A 124 14.21 -6.69 13.06
N THR A 125 12.89 -6.82 13.11
CA THR A 125 12.25 -8.10 12.89
C THR A 125 11.85 -8.27 11.42
N ALA A 126 10.94 -7.46 10.87
CA ALA A 126 10.43 -7.65 9.51
C ALA A 126 11.54 -7.53 8.47
N SER A 127 12.34 -6.47 8.52
CA SER A 127 13.34 -6.18 7.48
C SER A 127 14.57 -7.12 7.51
N LYS A 128 14.89 -7.72 8.66
CA LYS A 128 16.13 -8.51 8.85
C LYS A 128 15.91 -10.01 8.80
N MET A 129 14.70 -10.50 9.02
CA MET A 129 14.44 -11.93 9.19
C MET A 129 14.90 -12.77 8.00
N LEU A 130 14.69 -12.34 6.78
CA LEU A 130 15.12 -13.06 5.60
C LEU A 130 16.65 -13.29 5.59
N ALA A 131 17.42 -12.22 5.88
CA ALA A 131 18.87 -12.30 5.97
C ALA A 131 19.34 -13.15 7.16
N MET A 132 18.74 -12.95 8.34
CA MET A 132 19.12 -13.67 9.57
C MET A 132 18.79 -15.16 9.52
N SER A 133 17.75 -15.54 8.77
CA SER A 133 17.38 -16.95 8.57
C SER A 133 18.12 -17.63 7.41
N GLY A 134 19.05 -16.95 6.77
CA GLY A 134 19.73 -17.49 5.59
C GLY A 134 18.79 -17.68 4.39
N GLY A 135 17.79 -16.81 4.24
CA GLY A 135 16.82 -16.86 3.14
C GLY A 135 15.62 -17.79 3.37
N GLN A 136 15.47 -18.37 4.56
CA GLN A 136 14.43 -19.37 4.83
C GLN A 136 13.11 -18.76 5.27
N VAL A 137 13.12 -17.62 5.98
CA VAL A 137 11.93 -17.00 6.56
C VAL A 137 11.73 -15.61 5.96
N GLY A 138 10.77 -15.48 5.06
CA GLY A 138 10.33 -14.20 4.50
C GLY A 138 9.36 -13.47 5.41
N CYS A 139 9.06 -12.20 5.06
CA CYS A 139 8.08 -11.39 5.80
C CYS A 139 7.23 -10.57 4.81
N PRO A 140 6.29 -11.19 4.08
CA PRO A 140 5.42 -10.51 3.12
C PRO A 140 4.35 -9.68 3.83
N ILE A 141 4.70 -8.47 4.24
CA ILE A 141 3.87 -7.57 5.04
C ILE A 141 3.83 -6.17 4.46
N VAL A 142 2.70 -5.52 4.53
CA VAL A 142 2.56 -4.09 4.24
C VAL A 142 2.25 -3.34 5.52
N PHE A 143 3.10 -2.40 5.88
CA PHE A 143 2.83 -1.40 6.90
C PHE A 143 2.34 -0.13 6.21
N ARG A 144 1.14 0.35 6.52
CA ARG A 144 0.56 1.54 5.90
C ARG A 144 -0.08 2.48 6.90
N GLY A 145 -0.20 3.73 6.52
CA GLY A 145 -0.89 4.76 7.31
C GLY A 145 -0.72 6.14 6.67
N PRO A 146 -1.45 7.15 7.13
CA PRO A 146 -1.24 8.52 6.70
C PRO A 146 0.08 9.06 7.26
N ASN A 147 0.76 9.87 6.45
CA ASN A 147 2.08 10.43 6.75
C ASN A 147 2.09 11.95 6.49
N GLY A 148 2.98 12.67 7.15
CA GLY A 148 3.10 14.11 7.01
C GLY A 148 1.98 14.91 7.69
N SER A 149 1.77 16.13 7.25
CA SER A 149 0.80 17.06 7.87
C SER A 149 -0.61 16.79 7.34
N ALA A 150 -1.34 15.91 8.01
CA ALA A 150 -2.73 15.63 7.71
C ALA A 150 -3.66 16.21 8.77
N GLY A 151 -4.75 16.86 8.37
CA GLY A 151 -5.87 17.21 9.23
C GLY A 151 -5.59 18.30 10.30
N GLN A 152 -4.46 18.99 10.29
CA GLN A 152 -4.09 20.05 11.24
C GLN A 152 -4.14 19.61 12.71
N LEU A 153 -3.74 18.39 13.01
CA LEU A 153 -3.79 17.78 14.36
C LEU A 153 -2.63 18.18 15.27
N GLY A 154 -1.76 19.09 14.84
CA GLY A 154 -0.63 19.56 15.59
C GLY A 154 0.69 18.83 15.31
N ALA A 155 1.76 19.23 15.99
CA ALA A 155 3.13 18.81 15.69
C ALA A 155 3.34 17.29 15.78
N GLN A 156 2.75 16.62 16.77
CA GLN A 156 2.88 15.18 16.98
C GLN A 156 2.27 14.33 15.86
N HIS A 157 1.45 14.91 14.97
CA HIS A 157 0.75 14.22 13.88
C HIS A 157 1.18 14.75 12.51
N SER A 158 2.30 15.44 12.41
CA SER A 158 2.67 16.19 11.21
C SER A 158 4.07 15.89 10.69
N THR A 159 4.75 14.90 11.24
CA THR A 159 6.10 14.51 10.79
C THR A 159 6.00 13.60 9.56
N ALA A 160 6.84 13.85 8.57
CA ALA A 160 7.05 13.00 7.41
C ALA A 160 8.16 11.99 7.71
N PHE A 161 7.87 10.71 7.54
CA PHE A 161 8.76 9.62 7.99
C PHE A 161 9.48 8.87 6.86
N GLU A 162 9.32 9.25 5.61
CA GLU A 162 9.90 8.54 4.46
C GLU A 162 11.41 8.31 4.63
N SER A 163 12.13 9.36 5.03
CA SER A 163 13.59 9.28 5.20
C SER A 163 14.04 8.39 6.35
N TYR A 164 13.20 8.22 7.38
CA TYR A 164 13.50 7.36 8.53
C TYR A 164 13.51 5.88 8.15
N TYR A 165 12.62 5.49 7.25
CA TYR A 165 12.49 4.09 6.81
C TYR A 165 13.26 3.79 5.52
N ALA A 166 13.48 4.78 4.66
CA ALA A 166 14.09 4.60 3.34
C ALA A 166 15.55 4.13 3.40
N ASN A 167 16.26 4.37 4.50
CA ASN A 167 17.65 3.94 4.67
C ASN A 167 17.79 2.59 5.39
N ILE A 168 16.69 1.89 5.68
CA ILE A 168 16.70 0.60 6.36
C ILE A 168 16.84 -0.52 5.33
N PRO A 169 17.98 -1.27 5.29
CA PRO A 169 18.12 -2.40 4.39
C PRO A 169 17.04 -3.47 4.64
N GLY A 170 16.45 -3.97 3.56
CA GLY A 170 15.39 -4.98 3.62
C GLY A 170 13.97 -4.42 3.64
N LEU A 171 13.80 -3.09 3.66
CA LEU A 171 12.50 -2.43 3.49
C LEU A 171 12.39 -1.80 2.10
N LYS A 172 11.19 -1.85 1.54
CA LYS A 172 10.77 -1.03 0.40
C LYS A 172 9.87 0.08 0.92
N VAL A 173 10.14 1.33 0.56
CA VAL A 173 9.36 2.50 1.00
C VAL A 173 8.66 3.12 -0.20
N ILE A 174 7.36 3.30 -0.12
CA ILE A 174 6.50 3.80 -1.18
C ILE A 174 5.66 4.95 -0.63
N SER A 175 5.73 6.12 -1.27
CA SER A 175 4.92 7.31 -0.91
C SER A 175 4.28 7.88 -2.19
N PRO A 176 3.11 7.38 -2.60
CA PRO A 176 2.45 7.82 -3.82
C PRO A 176 1.74 9.16 -3.63
N SER A 177 1.69 9.97 -4.69
CA SER A 177 1.12 11.32 -4.64
C SER A 177 -0.27 11.44 -5.30
N ASN A 178 -0.76 10.40 -5.95
CA ASN A 178 -2.06 10.42 -6.64
C ASN A 178 -2.81 9.09 -6.50
N PRO A 179 -4.15 9.08 -6.68
CA PRO A 179 -4.97 7.88 -6.49
C PRO A 179 -4.64 6.73 -7.45
N TYR A 180 -4.24 7.03 -8.67
CA TYR A 180 -3.92 6.00 -9.67
C TYR A 180 -2.69 5.18 -9.25
N ASP A 181 -1.60 5.88 -8.93
CA ASP A 181 -0.38 5.25 -8.46
C ASP A 181 -0.58 4.56 -7.10
N SER A 182 -1.34 5.19 -6.19
CA SER A 182 -1.66 4.60 -4.89
C SER A 182 -2.34 3.25 -5.02
N LYS A 183 -3.32 3.12 -5.91
CA LYS A 183 -4.00 1.85 -6.15
C LYS A 183 -3.06 0.79 -6.72
N GLY A 184 -2.31 1.15 -7.75
CA GLY A 184 -1.39 0.23 -8.43
C GLY A 184 -0.24 -0.23 -7.53
N LEU A 185 0.41 0.72 -6.86
CA LEU A 185 1.55 0.46 -6.00
C LEU A 185 1.16 -0.31 -4.72
N LEU A 186 -0.02 -0.03 -4.13
CA LEU A 186 -0.48 -0.79 -2.96
C LEU A 186 -0.78 -2.25 -3.33
N LYS A 187 -1.38 -2.51 -4.49
CA LYS A 187 -1.55 -3.88 -4.99
C LYS A 187 -0.21 -4.59 -5.20
N ALA A 188 0.77 -3.90 -5.78
CA ALA A 188 2.11 -4.43 -5.96
C ALA A 188 2.78 -4.73 -4.61
N ALA A 189 2.65 -3.82 -3.63
CA ALA A 189 3.16 -3.99 -2.28
C ALA A 189 2.56 -5.21 -1.57
N ILE A 190 1.24 -5.42 -1.65
CA ILE A 190 0.56 -6.58 -1.05
C ILE A 190 1.04 -7.90 -1.67
N ARG A 191 1.41 -7.89 -2.95
CA ARG A 191 1.94 -9.08 -3.65
C ARG A 191 3.43 -9.32 -3.44
N ASP A 192 4.15 -8.33 -2.92
CA ASP A 192 5.58 -8.44 -2.68
C ASP A 192 5.88 -9.46 -1.57
N ASN A 193 7.02 -10.14 -1.66
CA ASN A 193 7.45 -11.09 -0.63
C ASN A 193 8.36 -10.44 0.43
N ASP A 194 8.78 -9.20 0.20
CA ASP A 194 9.55 -8.41 1.16
C ASP A 194 8.63 -7.42 1.90
N PRO A 195 9.01 -6.98 3.10
CA PRO A 195 8.24 -5.99 3.83
C PRO A 195 8.23 -4.63 3.15
N VAL A 196 7.04 -4.05 3.04
CA VAL A 196 6.81 -2.76 2.39
C VAL A 196 6.24 -1.75 3.39
N VAL A 197 6.83 -0.58 3.43
CA VAL A 197 6.33 0.62 4.11
C VAL A 197 5.62 1.46 3.06
N PHE A 198 4.32 1.74 3.28
CA PHE A 198 3.46 2.46 2.34
C PHE A 198 2.84 3.67 3.03
N MET A 199 3.21 4.87 2.63
CA MET A 199 2.90 6.16 3.28
C MET A 199 1.96 7.03 2.45
#